data_0924a5cf2dff2750d69ea49152133855
#
_entry.id   0924a5cf2dff2750d69ea49152133855
#
_cell.length_a   1.000
_cell.length_b   1.000
_cell.length_c   1.000
_cell.angle_alpha   90.00
_cell.angle_beta   90.00
_cell.angle_gamma   90.00
#
_symmetry.space_group_name_H-M   'P 1'
#
loop_
_entity.id
_entity.type
_entity.pdbx_description
1 polymer ?
#
loop_
_entity_poly.entity_id
_entity_poly.type
_entity_poly.pdbx_seq_one_letter_code
_entity_poly.pdbx_strand_id
1 'polypeptide(L)'
;VTDLIPRQVLFGNPDRLSPRLSPAGDQLAWIAPHEGVLNVWVAPITTAEGADLAAARVVTQDTDRGIRFFGWTHDNARLLYLQDTGGDENWRLYDVDLDTMQRRDLTPFDGVQARVVASDRKFPDQILVGLNRGNPKLHDVYRLDLITGELTLDVPNPGLIGWVADAQLVVRAAVKPQPDGG
;
A
#
# COMPACT_ATOMS: atom_id res chain seq x y z
N VAL A 1 10.10 20.90 39.35
CA VAL A 1 10.52 19.69 38.64
C VAL A 1 9.63 19.58 37.42
N THR A 2 10.21 19.66 36.23
CA THR A 2 9.46 19.48 34.99
C THR A 2 9.19 18.00 34.86
N ASP A 3 7.91 17.60 34.76
CA ASP A 3 7.55 16.20 34.56
C ASP A 3 8.13 15.71 33.23
N LEU A 4 8.74 14.51 33.27
CA LEU A 4 9.27 13.89 32.07
C LEU A 4 8.08 13.39 31.17
N ILE A 5 8.19 13.61 29.86
CA ILE A 5 7.22 13.10 28.92
C ILE A 5 7.24 11.56 28.99
N PRO A 6 6.11 10.89 29.25
CA PRO A 6 6.05 9.44 29.32
C PRO A 6 6.55 8.80 28.02
N ARG A 7 7.32 7.71 28.13
CA ARG A 7 7.86 6.99 26.96
C ARG A 7 6.75 6.53 25.99
N GLN A 8 5.59 6.19 26.51
CA GLN A 8 4.44 5.79 25.70
C GLN A 8 3.94 6.91 24.77
N VAL A 9 4.03 8.17 25.21
CA VAL A 9 3.68 9.35 24.38
C VAL A 9 4.69 9.56 23.26
N LEU A 10 5.98 9.25 23.53
CA LEU A 10 7.07 9.44 22.55
C LEU A 10 7.23 8.28 21.58
N PHE A 11 6.95 7.04 22.02
CA PHE A 11 7.26 5.82 21.27
C PHE A 11 6.07 4.87 21.10
N GLY A 12 4.89 5.25 21.57
CA GLY A 12 3.65 4.50 21.33
C GLY A 12 3.19 4.62 19.88
N ASN A 13 2.38 3.68 19.44
CA ASN A 13 1.70 3.80 18.16
C ASN A 13 0.81 5.06 18.16
N PRO A 14 0.77 5.82 17.04
CA PRO A 14 -0.14 6.95 16.92
C PRO A 14 -1.59 6.47 16.96
N ASP A 15 -2.49 7.31 17.51
CA ASP A 15 -3.92 7.01 17.53
C ASP A 15 -4.48 6.87 16.11
N ARG A 16 -3.99 7.70 15.18
CA ARG A 16 -4.34 7.66 13.75
C ARG A 16 -3.22 8.24 12.92
N LEU A 17 -2.93 7.62 11.77
CA LEU A 17 -1.92 8.14 10.84
C LEU A 17 -2.33 7.90 9.37
N SER A 18 -1.68 8.64 8.48
CA SER A 18 -1.84 8.54 7.02
C SER A 18 -3.30 8.58 6.54
N PRO A 19 -4.12 9.57 6.93
CA PRO A 19 -5.50 9.66 6.44
C PRO A 19 -5.52 9.85 4.93
N ARG A 20 -6.43 9.15 4.23
CA ARG A 20 -6.62 9.23 2.79
C ARG A 20 -8.10 9.20 2.44
N LEU A 21 -8.55 10.17 1.65
CA LEU A 21 -9.88 10.15 1.06
C LEU A 21 -9.96 9.10 -0.04
N SER A 22 -11.11 8.46 -0.15
CA SER A 22 -11.43 7.61 -1.30
C SER A 22 -11.51 8.45 -2.59
N PRO A 23 -11.35 7.85 -3.77
CA PRO A 23 -11.43 8.57 -5.05
C PRO A 23 -12.75 9.32 -5.25
N ALA A 24 -13.86 8.78 -4.75
CA ALA A 24 -15.18 9.45 -4.78
C ALA A 24 -15.36 10.53 -3.69
N GLY A 25 -14.47 10.57 -2.68
CA GLY A 25 -14.55 11.50 -1.56
C GLY A 25 -15.62 11.17 -0.52
N ASP A 26 -16.19 9.97 -0.59
CA ASP A 26 -17.30 9.51 0.27
C ASP A 26 -16.85 8.66 1.46
N GLN A 27 -15.56 8.30 1.50
CA GLN A 27 -14.97 7.53 2.58
C GLN A 27 -13.60 8.10 2.99
N LEU A 28 -13.25 7.96 4.27
CA LEU A 28 -11.95 8.24 4.83
C LEU A 28 -11.32 6.94 5.29
N ALA A 29 -10.09 6.66 4.86
CA ALA A 29 -9.28 5.57 5.40
C ALA A 29 -8.08 6.13 6.19
N TRP A 30 -7.65 5.40 7.22
CA TRP A 30 -6.46 5.72 8.02
C TRP A 30 -5.88 4.46 8.64
N ILE A 31 -4.66 4.56 9.15
CA ILE A 31 -4.05 3.50 9.97
C ILE A 31 -4.26 3.85 11.44
N ALA A 32 -4.71 2.88 12.24
CA ALA A 32 -4.84 2.99 13.68
C ALA A 32 -4.70 1.60 14.35
N PRO A 33 -4.40 1.53 15.64
CA PRO A 33 -4.36 0.27 16.37
C PRO A 33 -5.72 -0.45 16.35
N HIS A 34 -5.67 -1.75 16.11
CA HIS A 34 -6.74 -2.71 16.37
C HIS A 34 -6.13 -3.85 17.16
N GLU A 35 -6.60 -4.08 18.39
CA GLU A 35 -6.01 -5.04 19.33
C GLU A 35 -4.49 -4.86 19.55
N GLY A 36 -4.04 -3.59 19.53
CA GLY A 36 -2.64 -3.22 19.74
C GLY A 36 -1.76 -3.24 18.48
N VAL A 37 -2.25 -3.71 17.35
CA VAL A 37 -1.52 -3.79 16.07
C VAL A 37 -2.09 -2.80 15.07
N LEU A 38 -1.23 -2.11 14.31
CA LEU A 38 -1.64 -1.13 13.31
C LEU A 38 -2.38 -1.80 12.15
N ASN A 39 -3.61 -1.38 11.92
CA ASN A 39 -4.49 -1.86 10.87
C ASN A 39 -5.14 -0.70 10.13
N VAL A 40 -5.69 -0.94 8.94
CA VAL A 40 -6.41 0.06 8.16
C VAL A 40 -7.86 0.10 8.61
N TRP A 41 -8.34 1.30 8.84
CA TRP A 41 -9.71 1.62 9.20
C TRP A 41 -10.36 2.45 8.10
N VAL A 42 -11.66 2.30 7.93
CA VAL A 42 -12.47 3.08 6.98
C VAL A 42 -13.73 3.59 7.68
N ALA A 43 -14.09 4.84 7.41
CA ALA A 43 -15.35 5.44 7.83
C ALA A 43 -16.02 6.15 6.65
N PRO A 44 -17.36 6.17 6.57
CA PRO A 44 -18.08 6.96 5.59
C PRO A 44 -17.94 8.46 5.90
N ILE A 45 -17.98 9.29 4.85
CA ILE A 45 -18.11 10.74 4.96
C ILE A 45 -19.57 11.07 4.66
N THR A 46 -20.29 11.52 5.68
CA THR A 46 -21.74 11.66 5.61
C THR A 46 -22.22 13.04 5.27
N THR A 47 -21.37 14.07 5.24
CA THR A 47 -21.71 15.45 4.81
C THR A 47 -20.61 16.45 5.20
N ALA A 48 -21.00 17.75 5.33
CA ALA A 48 -20.15 18.86 5.77
C ALA A 48 -19.51 18.67 7.18
N GLU A 49 -19.96 17.70 7.95
CA GLU A 49 -19.43 17.40 9.29
C GLU A 49 -18.18 16.48 9.23
N GLY A 50 -17.89 15.91 8.06
CA GLY A 50 -16.72 15.03 7.83
C GLY A 50 -17.00 13.54 7.99
N ALA A 51 -15.98 12.78 8.39
CA ALA A 51 -16.07 11.33 8.53
C ALA A 51 -16.87 10.94 9.80
N ASP A 52 -17.82 10.01 9.63
CA ASP A 52 -18.53 9.40 10.75
C ASP A 52 -17.63 8.35 11.43
N LEU A 53 -16.88 8.78 12.44
CA LEU A 53 -15.98 7.92 13.17
C LEU A 53 -16.69 6.87 14.05
N ALA A 54 -17.99 7.05 14.34
CA ALA A 54 -18.77 6.06 15.06
C ALA A 54 -19.12 4.86 14.16
N ALA A 55 -19.22 5.09 12.84
CA ALA A 55 -19.40 4.05 11.84
C ALA A 55 -18.06 3.49 11.30
N ALA A 56 -16.93 3.84 11.90
CA ALA A 56 -15.63 3.34 11.47
C ALA A 56 -15.51 1.83 11.67
N ARG A 57 -14.91 1.16 10.68
CA ARG A 57 -14.64 -0.28 10.73
C ARG A 57 -13.19 -0.57 10.35
N VAL A 58 -12.60 -1.58 10.98
CA VAL A 58 -11.31 -2.13 10.58
C VAL A 58 -11.51 -2.99 9.32
N VAL A 59 -10.62 -2.83 8.34
CA VAL A 59 -10.73 -3.54 7.05
C VAL A 59 -9.55 -4.46 6.76
N THR A 60 -8.50 -4.41 7.59
CA THR A 60 -7.39 -5.37 7.57
C THR A 60 -7.29 -6.09 8.90
N GLN A 61 -6.60 -7.23 8.94
CA GLN A 61 -6.54 -8.11 10.13
C GLN A 61 -5.10 -8.55 10.39
N ASP A 62 -4.17 -7.58 10.45
CA ASP A 62 -2.83 -7.91 10.89
C ASP A 62 -2.77 -8.05 12.42
N THR A 63 -2.09 -9.08 12.88
CA THR A 63 -1.97 -9.43 14.32
C THR A 63 -0.54 -9.38 14.82
N ASP A 64 0.45 -9.03 13.96
CA ASP A 64 1.87 -9.09 14.32
C ASP A 64 2.60 -7.77 14.05
N ARG A 65 2.88 -7.47 12.78
CA ARG A 65 3.80 -6.38 12.39
C ARG A 65 3.14 -5.02 12.21
N GLY A 66 1.86 -5.01 11.90
CA GLY A 66 1.09 -3.82 11.59
C GLY A 66 1.25 -3.33 10.15
N ILE A 67 0.15 -2.87 9.59
CA ILE A 67 0.12 -2.25 8.27
C ILE A 67 0.74 -0.86 8.36
N ARG A 68 1.67 -0.54 7.45
CA ARG A 68 2.37 0.75 7.39
C ARG A 68 2.05 1.56 6.15
N PHE A 69 1.68 0.87 5.07
CA PHE A 69 1.39 1.48 3.78
C PHE A 69 0.09 0.94 3.21
N PHE A 70 -0.77 1.84 2.79
CA PHE A 70 -1.99 1.49 2.08
C PHE A 70 -2.35 2.58 1.06
N GLY A 71 -3.23 2.27 0.14
CA GLY A 71 -3.78 3.21 -0.84
C GLY A 71 -5.13 2.73 -1.35
N TRP A 72 -5.94 3.65 -1.83
CA TRP A 72 -7.18 3.34 -2.53
C TRP A 72 -6.90 2.85 -3.95
N THR A 73 -7.69 1.89 -4.42
CA THR A 73 -7.85 1.64 -5.85
C THR A 73 -8.73 2.75 -6.46
N HIS A 74 -8.53 3.04 -7.74
CA HIS A 74 -9.26 4.14 -8.39
C HIS A 74 -10.74 3.81 -8.69
N ASP A 75 -11.13 2.54 -8.59
CA ASP A 75 -12.53 2.08 -8.68
C ASP A 75 -13.35 2.34 -7.40
N ASN A 76 -12.73 2.87 -6.35
CA ASN A 76 -13.35 3.15 -5.04
C ASN A 76 -13.80 1.89 -4.25
N ALA A 77 -13.52 0.69 -4.78
CA ALA A 77 -14.04 -0.55 -4.22
C ALA A 77 -13.05 -1.25 -3.26
N ARG A 78 -11.75 -0.99 -3.41
CA ARG A 78 -10.71 -1.73 -2.69
C ARG A 78 -9.65 -0.82 -2.10
N LEU A 79 -8.96 -1.38 -1.10
CA LEU A 79 -7.70 -0.84 -0.58
C LEU A 79 -6.57 -1.80 -0.91
N LEU A 80 -5.47 -1.24 -1.39
CA LEU A 80 -4.17 -1.93 -1.54
C LEU A 80 -3.34 -1.70 -0.29
N TYR A 81 -2.60 -2.70 0.16
CA TYR A 81 -1.65 -2.53 1.26
C TYR A 81 -0.46 -3.48 1.12
N LEU A 82 0.65 -3.09 1.74
CA LEU A 82 1.86 -3.91 1.79
C LEU A 82 2.01 -4.52 3.18
N GLN A 83 2.34 -5.81 3.22
CA GLN A 83 2.59 -6.56 4.44
C GLN A 83 3.73 -7.55 4.21
N ASP A 84 4.64 -7.66 5.17
CA ASP A 84 5.67 -8.70 5.23
C ASP A 84 5.26 -9.82 6.21
N THR A 85 5.98 -10.93 6.18
CA THR A 85 5.72 -12.05 7.08
C THR A 85 6.87 -12.18 8.07
N GLY A 86 6.57 -12.02 9.36
CA GLY A 86 7.56 -12.20 10.43
C GLY A 86 8.78 -11.26 10.37
N GLY A 87 8.73 -10.17 9.61
CA GLY A 87 9.82 -9.22 9.47
C GLY A 87 10.88 -9.61 8.44
N ASP A 88 10.55 -10.46 7.47
CA ASP A 88 11.44 -10.90 6.39
C ASP A 88 11.70 -9.81 5.32
N GLU A 89 11.00 -8.65 5.44
CA GLU A 89 11.07 -7.51 4.52
C GLU A 89 10.68 -7.84 3.07
N ASN A 90 10.17 -9.05 2.81
CA ASN A 90 9.58 -9.43 1.53
C ASN A 90 8.12 -8.97 1.48
N TRP A 91 7.95 -7.67 1.30
CA TRP A 91 6.66 -7.02 1.29
C TRP A 91 5.80 -7.54 0.15
N ARG A 92 4.70 -8.21 0.46
CA ARG A 92 3.70 -8.63 -0.51
C ARG A 92 2.63 -7.57 -0.66
N LEU A 93 2.08 -7.46 -1.86
CA LEU A 93 0.94 -6.58 -2.14
C LEU A 93 -0.35 -7.36 -1.96
N TYR A 94 -1.21 -6.83 -1.13
CA TYR A 94 -2.56 -7.35 -0.89
C TYR A 94 -3.60 -6.33 -1.31
N ASP A 95 -4.79 -6.80 -1.63
CA ASP A 95 -5.98 -5.98 -1.62
C ASP A 95 -7.02 -6.49 -0.62
N VAL A 96 -7.93 -5.61 -0.25
CA VAL A 96 -9.15 -5.93 0.46
C VAL A 96 -10.33 -5.27 -0.23
N ASP A 97 -11.32 -6.05 -0.59
CA ASP A 97 -12.61 -5.59 -1.13
C ASP A 97 -13.46 -5.09 0.03
N LEU A 98 -13.96 -3.85 -0.08
CA LEU A 98 -14.64 -3.17 1.04
C LEU A 98 -16.08 -3.62 1.24
N ASP A 99 -16.71 -4.21 0.24
CA ASP A 99 -18.08 -4.73 0.33
C ASP A 99 -18.10 -6.15 0.90
N THR A 100 -17.24 -7.02 0.36
CA THR A 100 -17.19 -8.43 0.73
C THR A 100 -16.23 -8.74 1.87
N MET A 101 -15.34 -7.81 2.18
CA MET A 101 -14.22 -7.97 3.11
C MET A 101 -13.26 -9.10 2.73
N GLN A 102 -13.29 -9.54 1.46
CA GLN A 102 -12.36 -10.52 0.94
C GLN A 102 -10.98 -9.89 0.73
N ARG A 103 -9.96 -10.58 1.25
CA ARG A 103 -8.56 -10.25 1.06
C ARG A 103 -7.96 -11.16 -0.01
N ARG A 104 -7.12 -10.59 -0.90
CA ARG A 104 -6.32 -11.35 -1.86
C ARG A 104 -4.84 -11.00 -1.72
N ASP A 105 -3.97 -12.00 -1.84
CA ASP A 105 -2.55 -11.81 -2.07
C ASP A 105 -2.34 -11.63 -3.59
N LEU A 106 -1.95 -10.44 -4.02
CA LEU A 106 -1.74 -10.10 -5.44
C LEU A 106 -0.32 -10.44 -5.92
N THR A 107 0.58 -10.75 -5.00
CA THR A 107 1.98 -11.10 -5.30
C THR A 107 2.44 -12.32 -4.51
N PRO A 108 1.78 -13.48 -4.67
CA PRO A 108 1.98 -14.69 -3.85
C PRO A 108 3.30 -15.42 -4.20
N PHE A 109 4.42 -14.72 -4.06
CA PHE A 109 5.75 -15.27 -4.36
C PHE A 109 6.63 -15.24 -3.13
N ASP A 110 7.23 -16.39 -2.78
CA ASP A 110 8.13 -16.48 -1.64
C ASP A 110 9.46 -15.79 -1.93
N GLY A 111 9.97 -15.03 -0.95
CA GLY A 111 11.22 -14.31 -1.06
C GLY A 111 11.21 -13.14 -2.06
N VAL A 112 10.03 -12.71 -2.51
CA VAL A 112 9.86 -11.61 -3.47
C VAL A 112 9.30 -10.38 -2.76
N GLN A 113 9.95 -9.25 -3.00
CA GLN A 113 9.47 -7.95 -2.54
C GLN A 113 8.68 -7.25 -3.64
N ALA A 114 7.47 -6.80 -3.31
CA ALA A 114 6.63 -5.99 -4.17
C ALA A 114 6.75 -4.49 -3.81
N ARG A 115 6.66 -3.64 -4.83
CA ARG A 115 6.58 -2.17 -4.71
C ARG A 115 5.55 -1.65 -5.70
N VAL A 116 4.66 -0.77 -5.28
CA VAL A 116 3.79 -0.07 -6.23
C VAL A 116 4.65 0.97 -6.97
N VAL A 117 4.68 0.89 -8.30
CA VAL A 117 5.41 1.81 -9.18
C VAL A 117 4.52 2.96 -9.61
N ALA A 118 3.31 2.66 -10.10
CA ALA A 118 2.37 3.67 -10.54
C ALA A 118 0.93 3.15 -10.54
N SER A 119 -0.01 4.07 -10.35
CA SER A 119 -1.45 3.89 -10.60
C SER A 119 -2.01 5.19 -11.18
N ASP A 120 -3.05 5.12 -12.01
CA ASP A 120 -3.73 6.29 -12.54
C ASP A 120 -5.22 6.03 -12.69
N ARG A 121 -6.04 7.06 -12.43
CA ARG A 121 -7.51 6.98 -12.48
C ARG A 121 -8.09 6.63 -13.87
N LYS A 122 -7.31 6.81 -14.93
CA LYS A 122 -7.69 6.41 -16.29
C LYS A 122 -7.67 4.89 -16.48
N PHE A 123 -6.97 4.19 -15.61
CA PHE A 123 -6.81 2.74 -15.61
C PHE A 123 -7.15 2.20 -14.22
N PRO A 124 -8.44 2.30 -13.80
CA PRO A 124 -8.83 1.94 -12.43
C PRO A 124 -8.59 0.46 -12.09
N ASP A 125 -8.52 -0.40 -13.10
CA ASP A 125 -8.34 -1.84 -12.97
C ASP A 125 -6.88 -2.29 -13.12
N GLN A 126 -5.93 -1.36 -13.29
CA GLN A 126 -4.54 -1.71 -13.53
C GLN A 126 -3.58 -0.84 -12.71
N ILE A 127 -2.46 -1.44 -12.30
CA ILE A 127 -1.34 -0.73 -11.71
C ILE A 127 -0.01 -1.29 -12.23
N LEU A 128 1.05 -0.52 -12.11
CA LEU A 128 2.41 -1.01 -12.28
C LEU A 128 3.00 -1.39 -10.92
N VAL A 129 3.56 -2.58 -10.83
CA VAL A 129 4.24 -3.10 -9.64
C VAL A 129 5.65 -3.53 -9.98
N GLY A 130 6.61 -3.22 -9.11
CA GLY A 130 7.96 -3.71 -9.18
C GLY A 130 8.10 -5.00 -8.38
N LEU A 131 8.64 -6.06 -8.97
CA LEU A 131 8.91 -7.34 -8.30
C LEU A 131 10.35 -7.78 -8.54
N ASN A 132 11.05 -8.20 -7.50
CA ASN A 132 12.44 -8.67 -7.58
C ASN A 132 12.55 -10.20 -7.82
N ARG A 133 11.64 -10.77 -8.65
CA ARG A 133 11.55 -12.22 -8.87
C ARG A 133 12.78 -12.86 -9.52
N GLY A 134 13.39 -12.17 -10.49
CA GLY A 134 14.54 -12.70 -11.24
C GLY A 134 15.88 -12.39 -10.57
N ASN A 135 15.95 -11.31 -9.81
CA ASN A 135 17.14 -10.86 -9.10
C ASN A 135 16.73 -10.18 -7.79
N PRO A 136 17.19 -10.65 -6.62
CA PRO A 136 16.72 -10.11 -5.33
C PRO A 136 17.06 -8.62 -5.10
N LYS A 137 17.96 -8.05 -5.91
CA LYS A 137 18.36 -6.64 -5.82
C LYS A 137 17.64 -5.73 -6.82
N LEU A 138 16.99 -6.31 -7.85
CA LEU A 138 16.44 -5.56 -8.98
C LEU A 138 14.95 -5.87 -9.13
N HIS A 139 14.14 -4.83 -9.25
CA HIS A 139 12.70 -4.97 -9.45
C HIS A 139 12.36 -4.76 -10.91
N ASP A 140 11.93 -5.82 -11.59
CA ASP A 140 11.27 -5.73 -12.88
C ASP A 140 9.91 -5.06 -12.73
N VAL A 141 9.43 -4.34 -13.74
CA VAL A 141 8.09 -3.77 -13.73
C VAL A 141 7.10 -4.75 -14.34
N TYR A 142 6.05 -5.03 -13.61
CA TYR A 142 4.91 -5.82 -14.05
C TYR A 142 3.65 -4.96 -14.10
N ARG A 143 2.80 -5.23 -15.07
CA ARG A 143 1.42 -4.75 -15.09
C ARG A 143 0.56 -5.74 -14.34
N LEU A 144 -0.13 -5.26 -13.33
CA LEU A 144 -1.05 -6.05 -12.52
C LEU A 144 -2.47 -5.64 -12.85
N ASP A 145 -3.27 -6.61 -13.29
CA ASP A 145 -4.72 -6.47 -13.41
C ASP A 145 -5.36 -6.69 -12.04
N LEU A 146 -6.05 -5.69 -11.50
CA LEU A 146 -6.65 -5.73 -10.16
C LEU A 146 -7.94 -6.56 -10.11
N ILE A 147 -8.57 -6.85 -11.25
CA ILE A 147 -9.76 -7.69 -11.32
C ILE A 147 -9.37 -9.16 -11.26
N THR A 148 -8.48 -9.57 -12.15
CA THR A 148 -8.07 -10.97 -12.29
C THR A 148 -6.90 -11.37 -11.38
N GLY A 149 -6.07 -10.42 -10.97
CA GLY A 149 -4.80 -10.67 -10.28
C GLY A 149 -3.68 -11.09 -11.24
N GLU A 150 -3.88 -11.01 -12.55
CA GLU A 150 -2.88 -11.39 -13.53
C GLU A 150 -1.71 -10.40 -13.54
N LEU A 151 -0.49 -10.96 -13.58
CA LEU A 151 0.77 -10.22 -13.65
C LEU A 151 1.45 -10.46 -14.99
N THR A 152 1.59 -9.41 -15.79
CA THR A 152 2.32 -9.44 -17.08
C THR A 152 3.61 -8.63 -16.96
N LEU A 153 4.76 -9.19 -17.36
CA LEU A 153 6.03 -8.45 -17.39
C LEU A 153 5.91 -7.29 -18.40
N ASP A 154 6.15 -6.07 -17.91
CA ASP A 154 6.09 -4.85 -18.72
C ASP A 154 7.50 -4.36 -19.08
N VAL A 155 8.39 -4.21 -18.11
CA VAL A 155 9.78 -3.76 -18.31
C VAL A 155 10.75 -4.59 -17.48
N PRO A 156 11.67 -5.35 -18.13
CA PRO A 156 12.74 -6.04 -17.41
C PRO A 156 13.77 -5.03 -16.88
N ASN A 157 14.37 -5.31 -15.74
CA ASN A 157 15.31 -4.40 -15.09
C ASN A 157 16.78 -4.68 -15.47
N PRO A 158 17.45 -3.78 -16.21
CA PRO A 158 18.85 -3.94 -16.61
C PRO A 158 19.87 -3.48 -15.55
N GLY A 159 19.47 -3.19 -14.31
CA GLY A 159 20.34 -2.69 -13.25
C GLY A 159 19.96 -1.32 -12.68
N LEU A 160 18.68 -0.99 -12.68
CA LEU A 160 18.12 0.28 -12.22
C LEU A 160 17.49 0.14 -10.83
N ILE A 161 17.48 1.21 -10.04
CA ILE A 161 17.00 1.18 -8.64
C ILE A 161 15.61 1.79 -8.45
N GLY A 162 15.08 2.46 -9.48
CA GLY A 162 13.75 3.07 -9.41
C GLY A 162 13.16 3.32 -10.80
N TRP A 163 11.85 3.45 -10.84
CA TRP A 163 11.07 3.63 -12.06
C TRP A 163 10.15 4.84 -11.96
N VAL A 164 9.98 5.55 -13.06
CA VAL A 164 9.03 6.65 -13.19
C VAL A 164 8.12 6.38 -14.38
N ALA A 165 6.83 6.28 -14.14
CA ALA A 165 5.81 6.09 -15.16
C ALA A 165 4.96 7.36 -15.34
N ASP A 166 4.38 7.51 -16.52
CA ASP A 166 3.43 8.58 -16.82
C ASP A 166 1.97 8.18 -16.49
N ALA A 167 1.06 9.11 -16.72
CA ALA A 167 -0.39 8.91 -16.51
C ALA A 167 -1.05 7.93 -17.51
N GLN A 168 -0.30 7.36 -18.44
CA GLN A 168 -0.70 6.26 -19.31
C GLN A 168 -0.17 4.91 -18.82
N LEU A 169 0.41 4.87 -17.60
CA LEU A 169 1.09 3.70 -17.03
C LEU A 169 2.21 3.17 -17.96
N VAL A 170 2.95 4.08 -18.59
CA VAL A 170 4.13 3.78 -19.40
C VAL A 170 5.36 4.25 -18.66
N VAL A 171 6.33 3.36 -18.46
CA VAL A 171 7.63 3.72 -17.86
C VAL A 171 8.37 4.67 -18.81
N ARG A 172 8.72 5.86 -18.33
CA ARG A 172 9.37 6.94 -19.11
C ARG A 172 10.79 7.23 -18.67
N ALA A 173 11.09 6.97 -17.39
CA ALA A 173 12.42 7.20 -16.85
C ALA A 173 12.73 6.19 -15.76
N ALA A 174 14.00 6.08 -15.44
CA ALA A 174 14.48 5.23 -14.35
C ALA A 174 15.67 5.85 -13.63
N VAL A 175 15.86 5.48 -12.39
CA VAL A 175 16.98 5.90 -11.56
C VAL A 175 18.11 4.87 -11.65
N LYS A 176 19.30 5.33 -12.02
CA LYS A 176 20.51 4.50 -12.06
C LYS A 176 21.42 4.86 -10.90
N PRO A 177 21.92 3.88 -10.13
CA PRO A 177 22.89 4.15 -9.07
C PRO A 177 24.21 4.64 -9.72
N GLN A 178 24.82 5.65 -9.12
CA GLN A 178 26.16 6.10 -9.51
C GLN A 178 27.23 5.39 -8.64
N PRO A 179 28.46 5.19 -9.15
CA PRO A 179 29.52 4.54 -8.40
C PRO A 179 29.93 5.27 -7.11
N ASP A 180 29.67 6.57 -7.03
CA ASP A 180 29.95 7.45 -5.89
C ASP A 180 28.77 7.57 -4.89
N GLY A 181 27.69 6.84 -5.12
CA GLY A 181 26.52 6.81 -4.24
C GLY A 181 25.53 7.95 -4.46
N GLY A 182 25.66 8.70 -5.56
CA GLY A 182 24.72 9.76 -5.97
C GLY A 182 23.51 9.23 -6.74
#